data_8e72b2fff44b9a48a514812d882418dc
#
_entry.id   8e72b2fff44b9a48a514812d882418dc
#
_cell.length_a   1.000
_cell.length_b   1.000
_cell.length_c   1.000
_cell.angle_alpha   90.00
_cell.angle_beta   90.00
_cell.angle_gamma   90.00
#
_symmetry.space_group_name_H-M   'P 1'
#
loop_
_entity.id
_entity.type
_entity.pdbx_description
1 polymer ?
#
loop_
_entity_poly.entity_id
_entity_poly.type
_entity_poly.pdbx_seq_one_letter_code
_entity_poly.pdbx_strand_id
1 'polypeptide(L)'
;MATLPIGSPRRAAPPEALDEDPPLSTVMSRDVVSIDAEARLPTALHVMATTGVRHLPVVDHGRVLGVLVETDLIRCLAGEGHRLATAVTVTLRQLFRPAPELPPTARVSDAARHMFADVSDAVFVTDHGRVVGIVTATDLVRLLAGRETHRTP
;
A
#
# COMPACT_ATOMS: atom_id res chain seq x y z
N MET A 1 -55.46 7.37 0.22
CA MET A 1 -54.20 6.68 -0.21
C MET A 1 -53.78 7.33 -1.51
N ALA A 2 -52.83 8.25 -1.44
CA ALA A 2 -52.33 8.94 -2.64
C ALA A 2 -51.05 8.26 -3.09
N THR A 3 -51.09 7.64 -4.26
CA THR A 3 -49.94 7.06 -4.93
C THR A 3 -49.15 8.19 -5.59
N LEU A 4 -47.94 8.46 -5.08
CA LEU A 4 -47.03 9.40 -5.71
C LEU A 4 -46.45 8.73 -6.98
N PRO A 5 -46.41 9.43 -8.13
CA PRO A 5 -45.80 8.89 -9.33
C PRO A 5 -44.28 8.80 -9.14
N ILE A 6 -43.75 7.61 -9.26
CA ILE A 6 -42.31 7.38 -9.33
C ILE A 6 -41.85 7.93 -10.68
N GLY A 7 -41.29 9.14 -10.65
CA GLY A 7 -40.63 9.70 -11.83
C GLY A 7 -39.48 8.79 -12.27
N SER A 8 -39.49 8.42 -13.55
CA SER A 8 -38.40 7.67 -14.17
C SER A 8 -37.05 8.39 -13.85
N PRO A 9 -36.00 7.69 -13.41
CA PRO A 9 -34.72 8.32 -13.19
C PRO A 9 -34.23 8.87 -14.52
N ARG A 10 -34.04 10.17 -14.61
CA ARG A 10 -33.33 10.80 -15.71
C ARG A 10 -31.96 10.14 -15.77
N ARG A 11 -31.71 9.45 -16.86
CA ARG A 11 -30.39 8.95 -17.18
C ARG A 11 -29.47 10.17 -17.29
N ALA A 12 -28.77 10.47 -16.21
CA ALA A 12 -27.69 11.45 -16.25
C ALA A 12 -26.69 10.99 -17.31
N ALA A 13 -26.24 11.90 -18.18
CA ALA A 13 -25.12 11.62 -19.06
C ALA A 13 -23.96 11.11 -18.19
N PRO A 14 -23.21 10.08 -18.65
CA PRO A 14 -22.09 9.59 -17.89
C PRO A 14 -21.18 10.81 -17.64
N PRO A 15 -20.73 11.05 -16.41
CA PRO A 15 -19.66 12.00 -16.18
C PRO A 15 -18.52 11.62 -17.09
N GLU A 16 -17.84 12.61 -17.68
CA GLU A 16 -16.61 12.41 -18.45
C GLU A 16 -15.81 11.33 -17.74
N ALA A 17 -15.57 10.21 -18.45
CA ALA A 17 -15.11 8.98 -17.83
C ALA A 17 -13.76 9.24 -17.15
N LEU A 18 -13.80 9.55 -15.86
CA LEU A 18 -12.66 9.33 -15.01
C LEU A 18 -12.33 7.85 -15.20
N ASP A 19 -11.13 7.55 -15.68
CA ASP A 19 -10.69 6.19 -15.92
C ASP A 19 -11.01 5.39 -14.65
N GLU A 20 -12.02 4.52 -14.72
CA GLU A 20 -12.52 3.77 -13.56
C GLU A 20 -11.44 2.85 -12.99
N ASP A 21 -10.41 2.58 -13.78
CA ASP A 21 -9.26 1.75 -13.44
C ASP A 21 -7.96 2.44 -13.90
N PRO A 22 -7.51 3.51 -13.21
CA PRO A 22 -6.36 4.29 -13.63
C PRO A 22 -5.05 3.50 -13.51
N PRO A 23 -4.00 3.92 -14.25
CA PRO A 23 -2.67 3.32 -14.12
C PRO A 23 -2.05 3.64 -12.76
N LEU A 24 -1.21 2.74 -12.26
CA LEU A 24 -0.55 2.88 -10.95
C LEU A 24 0.28 4.15 -10.84
N SER A 25 0.84 4.63 -11.95
CA SER A 25 1.60 5.89 -12.00
C SER A 25 0.83 7.11 -11.51
N THR A 26 -0.50 7.06 -11.50
CA THR A 26 -1.36 8.17 -11.06
C THR A 26 -1.75 8.11 -9.60
N VAL A 27 -1.65 6.92 -8.98
CA VAL A 27 -2.11 6.68 -7.60
C VAL A 27 -0.96 6.34 -6.65
N MET A 28 0.20 5.95 -7.17
CA MET A 28 1.35 5.55 -6.36
C MET A 28 1.94 6.72 -5.57
N SER A 29 2.42 6.44 -4.38
CA SER A 29 3.32 7.34 -3.65
C SER A 29 4.72 7.24 -4.26
N ARG A 30 5.28 8.40 -4.64
CA ARG A 30 6.62 8.49 -5.26
C ARG A 30 7.72 8.73 -4.25
N ASP A 31 7.40 9.41 -3.16
CA ASP A 31 8.33 9.65 -2.04
C ASP A 31 8.41 8.39 -1.17
N VAL A 32 9.16 7.42 -1.67
CA VAL A 32 9.29 6.11 -1.03
C VAL A 32 10.43 6.17 -0.01
N VAL A 33 10.07 6.17 1.27
CA VAL A 33 11.04 5.98 2.36
C VAL A 33 11.39 4.50 2.41
N SER A 34 12.66 4.16 2.37
CA SER A 34 13.16 2.78 2.44
C SER A 34 14.17 2.62 3.59
N ILE A 35 14.45 1.38 3.97
CA ILE A 35 15.39 1.05 5.02
C ILE A 35 16.31 -0.09 4.58
N ASP A 36 17.55 -0.06 5.05
CA ASP A 36 18.54 -1.10 4.77
C ASP A 36 18.19 -2.42 5.50
N ALA A 37 18.41 -3.54 4.84
CA ALA A 37 18.14 -4.87 5.38
C ALA A 37 18.96 -5.22 6.63
N GLU A 38 20.13 -4.62 6.79
CA GLU A 38 20.98 -4.78 7.96
C GLU A 38 20.60 -3.85 9.13
N ALA A 39 19.68 -2.93 8.91
CA ALA A 39 19.13 -2.11 9.99
C ALA A 39 18.41 -2.98 11.01
N ARG A 40 18.23 -2.44 12.20
CA ARG A 40 17.61 -3.13 13.33
C ARG A 40 16.16 -2.69 13.54
N LEU A 41 15.40 -3.53 14.19
CA LEU A 41 13.99 -3.28 14.50
C LEU A 41 13.72 -1.89 15.12
N PRO A 42 14.49 -1.39 16.14
CA PRO A 42 14.23 -0.06 16.68
C PRO A 42 14.38 1.07 15.66
N THR A 43 15.30 0.92 14.69
CA THR A 43 15.48 1.90 13.61
C THR A 43 14.27 1.95 12.71
N ALA A 44 13.70 0.78 12.34
CA ALA A 44 12.50 0.71 11.53
C ALA A 44 11.29 1.38 12.22
N LEU A 45 11.11 1.09 13.51
CA LEU A 45 10.04 1.71 14.30
C LEU A 45 10.21 3.23 14.40
N HIS A 46 11.43 3.71 14.60
CA HIS A 46 11.72 5.13 14.62
C HIS A 46 11.39 5.80 13.27
N VAL A 47 11.80 5.20 12.17
CA VAL A 47 11.49 5.72 10.83
C VAL A 47 9.98 5.76 10.60
N MET A 48 9.25 4.68 10.90
CA MET A 48 7.79 4.64 10.76
C MET A 48 7.10 5.71 11.63
N ALA A 49 7.55 5.86 12.88
CA ALA A 49 6.98 6.85 13.80
C ALA A 49 7.22 8.30 13.35
N THR A 50 8.40 8.60 12.82
CA THR A 50 8.77 9.96 12.40
C THR A 50 8.21 10.35 11.04
N THR A 51 8.06 9.40 10.14
CA THR A 51 7.54 9.63 8.77
C THR A 51 6.06 9.39 8.62
N GLY A 52 5.43 8.65 9.57
CA GLY A 52 4.03 8.25 9.49
C GLY A 52 3.76 7.13 8.49
N VAL A 53 4.79 6.55 7.86
CA VAL A 53 4.62 5.41 6.95
C VAL A 53 4.40 4.12 7.73
N ARG A 54 3.54 3.24 7.23
CA ARG A 54 3.25 1.92 7.82
C ARG A 54 3.80 0.76 7.01
N HIS A 55 4.27 1.05 5.81
CA HIS A 55 4.89 0.11 4.89
C HIS A 55 6.27 0.66 4.53
N LEU A 56 7.30 -0.07 4.88
CA LEU A 56 8.68 0.36 4.73
C LEU A 56 9.42 -0.63 3.83
N PRO A 57 9.72 -0.27 2.57
CA PRO A 57 10.53 -1.08 1.70
C PRO A 57 11.88 -1.39 2.30
N VAL A 58 12.26 -2.66 2.30
CA VAL A 58 13.59 -3.12 2.72
C VAL A 58 14.48 -3.26 1.50
N VAL A 59 15.61 -2.61 1.54
CA VAL A 59 16.57 -2.59 0.43
C VAL A 59 17.91 -3.20 0.85
N ASP A 60 18.56 -3.84 -0.12
CA ASP A 60 19.92 -4.34 0.03
C ASP A 60 20.68 -4.02 -1.26
N HIS A 61 21.79 -3.28 -1.16
CA HIS A 61 22.58 -2.84 -2.31
C HIS A 61 21.75 -2.23 -3.45
N GLY A 62 20.76 -1.42 -3.09
CA GLY A 62 19.86 -0.74 -4.03
C GLY A 62 18.76 -1.60 -4.65
N ARG A 63 18.64 -2.86 -4.22
CA ARG A 63 17.56 -3.77 -4.63
C ARG A 63 16.54 -3.90 -3.53
N VAL A 64 15.26 -3.85 -3.89
CA VAL A 64 14.19 -4.10 -2.94
C VAL A 64 14.06 -5.60 -2.69
N LEU A 65 14.09 -5.98 -1.41
CA LEU A 65 13.90 -7.37 -0.97
C LEU A 65 12.44 -7.66 -0.63
N GLY A 66 11.73 -6.68 -0.14
CA GLY A 66 10.34 -6.81 0.30
C GLY A 66 9.88 -5.60 1.12
N VAL A 67 8.83 -5.76 1.87
CA VAL A 67 8.20 -4.72 2.69
C VAL A 67 8.11 -5.12 4.15
N LEU A 68 8.45 -4.20 5.04
CA LEU A 68 8.11 -4.28 6.45
C LEU A 68 6.76 -3.65 6.67
N VAL A 69 5.91 -4.33 7.44
CA VAL A 69 4.60 -3.81 7.83
C VAL A 69 4.61 -3.53 9.33
N GLU A 70 4.13 -2.35 9.72
CA GLU A 70 4.12 -1.91 11.13
C GLU A 70 3.51 -2.94 12.07
N THR A 71 2.41 -3.57 11.65
CA THR A 71 1.74 -4.60 12.45
C THR A 71 2.60 -5.83 12.70
N ASP A 72 3.50 -6.19 11.80
CA ASP A 72 4.41 -7.32 11.99
C ASP A 72 5.51 -7.00 12.99
N LEU A 73 6.00 -5.76 12.97
CA LEU A 73 6.95 -5.29 13.95
C LEU A 73 6.34 -5.28 15.35
N ILE A 74 5.10 -4.79 15.48
CA ILE A 74 4.37 -4.80 16.75
C ILE A 74 4.14 -6.23 17.24
N ARG A 75 3.76 -7.16 16.37
CA ARG A 75 3.64 -8.57 16.72
C ARG A 75 4.94 -9.20 17.18
N CYS A 76 6.04 -8.86 16.52
CA CYS A 76 7.37 -9.32 16.92
C CYS A 76 7.73 -8.85 18.32
N LEU A 77 7.39 -7.61 18.68
CA LEU A 77 7.61 -7.05 20.02
C LEU A 77 6.68 -7.65 21.10
N ALA A 78 5.43 -7.93 20.73
CA ALA A 78 4.40 -8.47 21.62
C ALA A 78 4.51 -10.00 21.80
N GLY A 79 5.32 -10.68 20.99
CA GLY A 79 5.45 -12.14 21.00
C GLY A 79 5.97 -12.64 22.34
N GLU A 80 5.30 -13.65 22.92
CA GLU A 80 5.71 -14.29 24.15
C GLU A 80 7.10 -14.92 23.98
N GLY A 81 8.05 -14.50 24.80
CA GLY A 81 9.41 -15.03 24.85
C GLY A 81 10.49 -14.15 24.22
N HIS A 82 10.17 -13.08 23.52
CA HIS A 82 11.15 -12.12 23.06
C HIS A 82 11.41 -11.08 24.16
N ARG A 83 12.44 -11.29 24.94
CA ARG A 83 12.95 -10.24 25.83
C ARG A 83 13.32 -9.03 24.95
N LEU A 84 13.04 -7.81 25.42
CA LEU A 84 13.43 -6.56 24.77
C LEU A 84 14.89 -6.58 24.26
N ALA A 85 15.78 -7.28 24.95
CA ALA A 85 17.17 -7.50 24.55
C ALA A 85 17.31 -8.27 23.22
N THR A 86 16.40 -9.20 22.91
CA THR A 86 16.42 -9.97 21.66
C THR A 86 15.87 -9.15 20.50
N ALA A 87 14.84 -8.34 20.73
CA ALA A 87 14.26 -7.45 19.71
C ALA A 87 15.29 -6.42 19.18
N VAL A 88 16.23 -5.99 20.01
CA VAL A 88 17.30 -5.05 19.64
C VAL A 88 18.33 -5.68 18.69
N THR A 89 18.50 -7.01 18.72
CA THR A 89 19.49 -7.73 17.90
C THR A 89 18.92 -8.30 16.60
N VAL A 90 17.60 -8.34 16.46
CA VAL A 90 16.94 -8.85 15.23
C VAL A 90 17.19 -7.88 14.06
N THR A 91 17.74 -8.40 12.99
CA THR A 91 17.88 -7.65 11.72
C THR A 91 16.59 -7.70 10.94
N LEU A 92 16.33 -6.68 10.13
CA LEU A 92 15.13 -6.58 9.32
C LEU A 92 15.06 -7.65 8.22
N ARG A 93 16.19 -8.25 7.88
CA ARG A 93 16.28 -9.36 6.91
C ARG A 93 15.37 -10.54 7.25
N GLN A 94 15.01 -10.71 8.49
CA GLN A 94 14.16 -11.81 8.98
C GLN A 94 12.68 -11.43 9.11
N LEU A 95 12.34 -10.15 8.93
CA LEU A 95 11.01 -9.62 9.26
C LEU A 95 10.22 -9.11 8.07
N PHE A 96 10.86 -8.85 6.92
CA PHE A 96 10.14 -8.37 5.76
C PHE A 96 9.35 -9.49 5.06
N ARG A 97 8.29 -9.10 4.39
CA ARG A 97 7.50 -9.97 3.51
C ARG A 97 7.81 -9.65 2.05
N PRO A 98 7.77 -10.64 1.15
CA PRO A 98 7.73 -10.35 -0.27
C PRO A 98 6.55 -9.45 -0.60
N ALA A 99 6.71 -8.55 -1.55
CA ALA A 99 5.63 -7.76 -2.10
C ALA A 99 5.67 -7.85 -3.63
N PRO A 100 4.50 -7.93 -4.29
CA PRO A 100 4.45 -7.99 -5.73
C PRO A 100 4.99 -6.70 -6.35
N GLU A 101 5.58 -6.85 -7.54
CA GLU A 101 6.10 -5.75 -8.34
C GLU A 101 5.29 -5.62 -9.63
N LEU A 102 4.87 -4.41 -9.94
CA LEU A 102 4.10 -4.10 -11.14
C LEU A 102 4.67 -2.87 -11.86
N PRO A 103 4.56 -2.77 -13.19
CA PRO A 103 4.99 -1.59 -13.91
C PRO A 103 4.07 -0.38 -13.65
N PRO A 104 4.53 0.86 -13.87
CA PRO A 104 3.72 2.06 -13.70
C PRO A 104 2.45 2.09 -14.57
N THR A 105 2.45 1.35 -15.67
CA THR A 105 1.33 1.22 -16.62
C THR A 105 0.28 0.19 -16.20
N ALA A 106 0.58 -0.68 -15.22
CA ALA A 106 -0.39 -1.61 -14.65
C ALA A 106 -1.56 -0.85 -14.03
N ARG A 107 -2.71 -1.49 -13.97
CA ARG A 107 -3.95 -0.88 -13.49
C ARG A 107 -4.13 -1.07 -11.98
N VAL A 108 -4.92 -0.22 -11.38
CA VAL A 108 -5.30 -0.35 -9.95
C VAL A 108 -5.95 -1.70 -9.67
N SER A 109 -6.77 -2.21 -10.59
CA SER A 109 -7.35 -3.54 -10.47
C SER A 109 -6.31 -4.67 -10.50
N ASP A 110 -5.19 -4.50 -11.22
CA ASP A 110 -4.08 -5.45 -11.21
C ASP A 110 -3.44 -5.48 -9.82
N ALA A 111 -3.15 -4.30 -9.25
CA ALA A 111 -2.60 -4.21 -7.90
C ALA A 111 -3.53 -4.88 -6.87
N ALA A 112 -4.84 -4.60 -6.94
CA ALA A 112 -5.81 -5.21 -6.04
C ALA A 112 -5.82 -6.74 -6.15
N ARG A 113 -5.75 -7.31 -7.36
CA ARG A 113 -5.68 -8.76 -7.58
C ARG A 113 -4.41 -9.36 -7.00
N HIS A 114 -3.26 -8.72 -7.19
CA HIS A 114 -2.00 -9.18 -6.61
C HIS A 114 -2.00 -9.11 -5.09
N MET A 115 -2.48 -8.01 -4.51
CA MET A 115 -2.62 -7.89 -3.06
C MET A 115 -3.49 -9.00 -2.48
N PHE A 116 -4.60 -9.32 -3.15
CA PHE A 116 -5.49 -10.38 -2.71
C PHE A 116 -4.85 -11.77 -2.84
N ALA A 117 -4.22 -12.08 -3.98
CA ALA A 117 -3.63 -13.38 -4.26
C ALA A 117 -2.41 -13.68 -3.35
N ASP A 118 -1.58 -12.67 -3.10
CA ASP A 118 -0.33 -12.81 -2.35
C ASP A 118 -0.51 -12.50 -0.85
N VAL A 119 -1.74 -12.21 -0.42
CA VAL A 119 -2.06 -11.78 0.96
C VAL A 119 -1.15 -10.63 1.40
N SER A 120 -0.91 -9.70 0.48
CA SER A 120 -0.12 -8.49 0.69
C SER A 120 -1.01 -7.26 0.69
N ASP A 121 -0.64 -6.25 1.43
CA ASP A 121 -1.32 -4.95 1.46
C ASP A 121 -0.53 -3.83 0.78
N ALA A 122 0.52 -4.21 0.05
CA ALA A 122 1.35 -3.30 -0.74
C ALA A 122 1.84 -3.94 -2.03
N VAL A 123 2.04 -3.09 -3.05
CA VAL A 123 2.65 -3.42 -4.34
C VAL A 123 3.75 -2.41 -4.62
N PHE A 124 4.93 -2.86 -5.01
CA PHE A 124 5.97 -1.97 -5.54
C PHE A 124 5.69 -1.64 -7.00
N VAL A 125 5.83 -0.38 -7.33
CA VAL A 125 5.82 0.05 -8.73
C VAL A 125 7.26 0.15 -9.20
N THR A 126 7.61 -0.68 -10.18
CA THR A 126 8.99 -0.79 -10.68
C THR A 126 9.06 -0.40 -12.15
N ASP A 127 10.06 0.38 -12.49
CA ASP A 127 10.38 0.75 -13.85
C ASP A 127 11.86 0.45 -14.13
N HIS A 128 12.15 -0.32 -15.20
CA HIS A 128 13.50 -0.74 -15.53
C HIS A 128 14.29 -1.35 -14.35
N GLY A 129 13.59 -2.14 -13.51
CA GLY A 129 14.20 -2.81 -12.35
C GLY A 129 14.46 -1.90 -11.14
N ARG A 130 13.93 -0.67 -11.15
CA ARG A 130 14.00 0.28 -10.02
C ARG A 130 12.62 0.54 -9.47
N VAL A 131 12.51 0.61 -8.15
CA VAL A 131 11.28 1.05 -7.49
C VAL A 131 11.10 2.54 -7.73
N VAL A 132 9.99 2.90 -8.37
CA VAL A 132 9.58 4.28 -8.66
C VAL A 132 8.39 4.73 -7.83
N GLY A 133 7.77 3.80 -7.11
CA GLY A 133 6.64 4.09 -6.22
C GLY A 133 6.17 2.87 -5.44
N ILE A 134 5.23 3.11 -4.55
CA ILE A 134 4.51 2.09 -3.81
C ILE A 134 3.02 2.40 -3.83
N VAL A 135 2.20 1.37 -3.95
CA VAL A 135 0.74 1.44 -3.80
C VAL A 135 0.34 0.52 -2.67
N THR A 136 -0.44 1.02 -1.73
CA THR A 136 -0.95 0.26 -0.59
C THR A 136 -2.45 0.05 -0.69
N ALA A 137 -2.98 -0.91 0.06
CA ALA A 137 -4.42 -1.12 0.17
C ALA A 137 -5.16 0.16 0.61
N THR A 138 -4.54 0.97 1.49
CA THR A 138 -5.08 2.27 1.90
C THR A 138 -5.22 3.24 0.73
N ASP A 139 -4.30 3.24 -0.23
CA ASP A 139 -4.39 4.09 -1.43
C ASP A 139 -5.57 3.66 -2.31
N LEU A 140 -5.80 2.35 -2.42
CA LEU A 140 -6.97 1.82 -3.14
C LEU A 140 -8.28 2.23 -2.45
N VAL A 141 -8.34 2.15 -1.14
CA VAL A 141 -9.51 2.59 -0.36
C VAL A 141 -9.74 4.09 -0.53
N ARG A 142 -8.70 4.92 -0.47
CA ARG A 142 -8.80 6.37 -0.71
C ARG A 142 -9.32 6.69 -2.12
N LEU A 143 -8.84 5.96 -3.13
CA LEU A 143 -9.31 6.12 -4.50
C LEU A 143 -10.81 5.82 -4.61
N LEU A 144 -11.28 4.75 -3.99
CA LEU A 144 -12.70 4.38 -3.95
C LEU A 144 -13.53 5.43 -3.19
N ALA A 145 -13.07 5.89 -2.03
CA ALA A 145 -13.74 6.91 -1.23
C ALA A 145 -13.83 8.26 -1.99
N GLY A 146 -12.76 8.65 -2.69
CA GLY A 146 -12.75 9.87 -3.50
C GLY A 146 -13.74 9.84 -4.68
N ARG A 147 -14.06 8.66 -5.19
CA ARG A 147 -15.07 8.49 -6.25
C ARG A 147 -16.50 8.71 -5.76
N GLU A 148 -16.79 8.45 -4.49
CA GLU A 148 -18.13 8.65 -3.93
C GLU A 148 -18.44 10.15 -3.72
N THR A 149 -17.45 10.98 -3.42
CA THR A 149 -17.65 12.42 -3.20
C THR A 149 -18.00 13.19 -4.48
N HIS A 150 -17.72 12.62 -5.66
CA HIS A 150 -18.08 13.20 -6.96
C HIS A 150 -19.45 12.70 -7.48
N ARG A 151 -20.13 11.83 -6.73
CA ARG A 151 -21.41 11.22 -7.11
C ARG A 151 -22.63 11.90 -6.49
N THR A 152 -22.46 12.97 -5.72
CA THR A 152 -23.59 13.70 -5.15
C THR A 152 -23.94 14.87 -6.06
N PRO A 153 -25.22 15.01 -6.49
CA PRO A 153 -25.73 16.05 -7.37
C PRO A 153 -25.63 17.42 -6.77
#